data_f4463df83ca5e326100a6f3e0662b4c9
#
_entry.id   f4463df83ca5e326100a6f3e0662b4c9
#
_cell.length_a   1.000
_cell.length_b   1.000
_cell.length_c   1.000
_cell.angle_alpha   90.00
_cell.angle_beta   90.00
_cell.angle_gamma   90.00
#
_symmetry.space_group_name_H-M   'P 1'
#
loop_
_entity.id
_entity.type
_entity.pdbx_description
1 polymer ?
#
loop_
_entity_poly.entity_id
_entity_poly.type
_entity_poly.pdbx_seq_one_letter_code
_entity_poly.pdbx_strand_id
1 'polypeptide(L)'
;MIKKIDIAGLQLDNYTVREMIMRVDRRISEKILTTIEEVNMDTLALAEFDEEVKQSLEACDYTVIADEGILRAVSADTLQRRHEIEDHDFFYELFKRLERNDKKIFVIAESQKAVDEAEEFLLGLFDRARISGKGVLDDSPGCSENLVNEINIVSPDVIASFLPSPAQEKFLLHNREKLLMNLWYGIGNNKFMGKKHGFCLLYTSDAAD
;
A
#
# COMPACT_ATOMS: atom_id res chain seq x y z
N MET A 1 -9.03 -17.55 13.70
CA MET A 1 -7.93 -16.56 13.61
C MET A 1 -8.40 -15.25 14.24
N ILE A 2 -7.59 -14.62 15.09
CA ILE A 2 -7.85 -13.29 15.64
C ILE A 2 -7.75 -12.27 14.50
N LYS A 3 -8.78 -11.44 14.30
CA LYS A 3 -8.86 -10.51 13.15
C LYS A 3 -8.28 -9.13 13.41
N LYS A 4 -8.19 -8.74 14.66
CA LYS A 4 -7.50 -7.53 15.13
C LYS A 4 -6.46 -7.94 16.14
N ILE A 5 -5.29 -7.38 16.06
CA ILE A 5 -4.21 -7.57 17.04
C ILE A 5 -3.84 -6.23 17.63
N ASP A 6 -3.62 -6.22 18.94
CA ASP A 6 -3.10 -5.06 19.65
C ASP A 6 -1.59 -5.15 19.76
N ILE A 7 -0.90 -4.12 19.29
CA ILE A 7 0.54 -4.00 19.45
C ILE A 7 0.92 -2.52 19.61
N ALA A 8 1.66 -2.20 20.65
CA ALA A 8 2.04 -0.84 21.00
C ALA A 8 0.83 0.14 21.08
N GLY A 9 -0.35 -0.37 21.48
CA GLY A 9 -1.58 0.40 21.58
C GLY A 9 -2.28 0.69 20.23
N LEU A 10 -1.81 0.10 19.13
CA LEU A 10 -2.45 0.15 17.82
C LEU A 10 -3.22 -1.14 17.54
N GLN A 11 -4.40 -0.99 16.93
CA GLN A 11 -5.24 -2.11 16.50
C GLN A 11 -5.00 -2.42 15.03
N LEU A 12 -4.15 -3.40 14.73
CA LEU A 12 -3.82 -3.80 13.36
C LEU A 12 -4.75 -4.89 12.84
N ASP A 13 -5.03 -4.86 11.53
CA ASP A 13 -5.83 -5.89 10.87
C ASP A 13 -4.99 -7.16 10.60
N ASN A 14 -5.48 -8.30 11.06
CA ASN A 14 -4.86 -9.61 10.78
C ASN A 14 -5.78 -10.47 9.90
N TYR A 15 -6.17 -9.92 8.75
CA TYR A 15 -6.89 -10.67 7.72
C TYR A 15 -5.89 -11.44 6.85
N THR A 16 -6.32 -12.58 6.33
CA THR A 16 -5.61 -13.23 5.21
C THR A 16 -5.71 -12.34 3.96
N VAL A 17 -4.80 -12.52 3.01
CA VAL A 17 -4.82 -11.78 1.75
C VAL A 17 -6.19 -11.89 1.06
N ARG A 18 -6.75 -13.09 0.98
CA ARG A 18 -8.07 -13.32 0.41
C ARG A 18 -9.17 -12.52 1.11
N GLU A 19 -9.18 -12.51 2.44
CA GLU A 19 -10.19 -11.77 3.21
C GLU A 19 -10.06 -10.27 3.03
N MET A 20 -8.82 -9.75 3.03
CA MET A 20 -8.55 -8.33 2.82
C MET A 20 -8.98 -7.89 1.42
N ILE A 21 -8.58 -8.63 0.40
CA ILE A 21 -8.93 -8.34 -0.99
C ILE A 21 -10.46 -8.32 -1.19
N MET A 22 -11.20 -9.27 -0.62
CA MET A 22 -12.67 -9.26 -0.72
C MET A 22 -13.30 -8.00 -0.11
N ARG A 23 -12.74 -7.48 0.99
CA ARG A 23 -13.20 -6.25 1.65
C ARG A 23 -12.91 -5.02 0.80
N VAL A 24 -11.69 -4.94 0.29
CA VAL A 24 -11.23 -3.83 -0.55
C VAL A 24 -12.01 -3.78 -1.87
N ASP A 25 -12.16 -4.91 -2.57
CA ASP A 25 -12.94 -5.01 -3.80
C ASP A 25 -14.38 -4.51 -3.62
N ARG A 26 -15.02 -4.89 -2.52
CA ARG A 26 -16.37 -4.44 -2.20
C ARG A 26 -16.42 -2.92 -2.07
N ARG A 27 -15.51 -2.31 -1.30
CA ARG A 27 -15.48 -0.86 -1.08
C ARG A 27 -15.18 -0.10 -2.37
N ILE A 28 -14.24 -0.59 -3.19
CA ILE A 28 -13.94 -0.01 -4.51
C ILE A 28 -15.18 -0.08 -5.42
N SER A 29 -15.91 -1.21 -5.42
CA SER A 29 -17.12 -1.38 -6.24
C SER A 29 -18.25 -0.44 -5.80
N GLU A 30 -18.37 -0.21 -4.51
CA GLU A 30 -19.34 0.72 -3.91
C GLU A 30 -18.85 2.19 -3.97
N LYS A 31 -17.66 2.46 -4.53
CA LYS A 31 -17.01 3.79 -4.60
C LYS A 31 -16.86 4.45 -3.24
N ILE A 32 -16.59 3.66 -2.23
CA ILE A 32 -16.32 4.14 -0.87
C ILE A 32 -14.84 4.43 -0.76
N LEU A 33 -14.49 5.67 -0.43
CA LEU A 33 -13.11 6.03 -0.11
C LEU A 33 -12.53 5.02 0.89
N THR A 34 -11.39 4.47 0.52
CA THR A 34 -10.72 3.43 1.30
C THR A 34 -9.25 3.78 1.47
N THR A 35 -8.77 3.72 2.68
CA THR A 35 -7.35 3.95 2.99
C THR A 35 -6.74 2.68 3.57
N ILE A 36 -5.60 2.29 3.02
CA ILE A 36 -4.82 1.12 3.41
C ILE A 36 -3.38 1.54 3.64
N GLU A 37 -2.82 1.16 4.78
CA GLU A 37 -1.40 1.36 5.09
C GLU A 37 -0.72 0.02 5.36
N GLU A 38 0.43 -0.21 4.71
CA GLU A 38 1.34 -1.28 5.10
C GLU A 38 2.10 -0.89 6.36
N VAL A 39 2.09 -1.80 7.34
CA VAL A 39 2.72 -1.58 8.64
C VAL A 39 3.84 -2.59 8.84
N ASN A 40 5.06 -2.11 9.02
CA ASN A 40 6.24 -2.88 9.40
C ASN A 40 6.71 -2.50 10.81
N MET A 41 7.78 -3.13 11.29
CA MET A 41 8.32 -2.86 12.63
C MET A 41 8.85 -1.43 12.78
N ASP A 42 9.41 -0.85 11.70
CA ASP A 42 9.93 0.53 11.73
C ASP A 42 8.77 1.53 11.86
N THR A 43 7.67 1.31 11.12
CA THR A 43 6.44 2.13 11.22
C THR A 43 5.84 2.07 12.62
N LEU A 44 5.80 0.87 13.23
CA LEU A 44 5.32 0.73 14.61
C LEU A 44 6.19 1.46 15.61
N ALA A 45 7.52 1.34 15.46
CA ALA A 45 8.45 2.06 16.34
C ALA A 45 8.28 3.59 16.20
N LEU A 46 8.06 4.09 14.99
CA LEU A 46 7.76 5.53 14.79
C LEU A 46 6.46 5.95 15.46
N ALA A 47 5.41 5.15 15.37
CA ALA A 47 4.11 5.44 15.97
C ALA A 47 4.14 5.55 17.51
N GLU A 48 5.16 4.99 18.18
CA GLU A 48 5.36 5.17 19.62
C GLU A 48 5.83 6.59 20.00
N PHE A 49 6.50 7.29 19.09
CA PHE A 49 7.14 8.58 19.35
C PHE A 49 6.55 9.72 18.49
N ASP A 50 5.84 9.43 17.42
CA ASP A 50 5.21 10.40 16.52
C ASP A 50 3.69 10.21 16.53
N GLU A 51 3.00 11.12 17.21
CA GLU A 51 1.55 11.07 17.38
C GLU A 51 0.79 11.21 16.05
N GLU A 52 1.34 11.92 15.05
CA GLU A 52 0.69 12.04 13.73
C GLU A 52 0.75 10.72 12.95
N VAL A 53 1.86 9.97 13.06
CA VAL A 53 1.97 8.62 12.49
C VAL A 53 0.94 7.70 13.12
N LYS A 54 0.84 7.72 14.45
CA LYS A 54 -0.15 6.93 15.19
C LYS A 54 -1.57 7.26 14.77
N GLN A 55 -1.94 8.55 14.76
CA GLN A 55 -3.27 9.02 14.35
C GLN A 55 -3.59 8.64 12.90
N SER A 56 -2.63 8.70 11.99
CA SER A 56 -2.82 8.27 10.60
C SER A 56 -3.17 6.79 10.53
N LEU A 57 -2.41 5.93 11.22
CA LEU A 57 -2.66 4.49 11.24
C LEU A 57 -4.02 4.14 11.89
N GLU A 58 -4.40 4.82 12.96
CA GLU A 58 -5.70 4.64 13.62
C GLU A 58 -6.87 5.10 12.75
N ALA A 59 -6.66 6.13 11.90
CA ALA A 59 -7.67 6.67 11.00
C ALA A 59 -7.81 5.86 9.70
N CYS A 60 -6.89 4.94 9.39
CA CYS A 60 -6.98 4.10 8.21
C CYS A 60 -8.14 3.11 8.29
N ASP A 61 -8.78 2.86 7.13
CA ASP A 61 -9.84 1.86 7.02
C ASP A 61 -9.30 0.45 7.24
N TYR A 62 -8.07 0.20 6.74
CA TYR A 62 -7.35 -1.07 6.90
C TYR A 62 -5.86 -0.87 7.07
N THR A 63 -5.25 -1.79 7.82
CA THR A 63 -3.80 -1.94 7.91
C THR A 63 -3.41 -3.29 7.31
N VAL A 64 -2.29 -3.35 6.60
CA VAL A 64 -1.70 -4.58 6.07
C VAL A 64 -0.38 -4.82 6.78
N ILE A 65 -0.27 -5.95 7.47
CA ILE A 65 0.97 -6.32 8.16
C ILE A 65 2.01 -6.72 7.11
N ALA A 66 3.09 -5.95 7.03
CA ALA A 66 4.18 -6.12 6.06
C ALA A 66 5.45 -6.72 6.66
N ASP A 67 5.43 -7.09 7.95
CA ASP A 67 6.55 -7.72 8.66
C ASP A 67 6.02 -8.86 9.56
N GLU A 68 6.55 -10.07 9.34
CA GLU A 68 6.16 -11.24 10.13
C GLU A 68 6.54 -11.13 11.62
N GLY A 69 7.54 -10.29 11.95
CA GLY A 69 7.95 -9.99 13.32
C GLY A 69 6.79 -9.45 14.15
N ILE A 70 5.88 -8.69 13.52
CA ILE A 70 4.66 -8.18 14.17
C ILE A 70 3.79 -9.34 14.68
N LEU A 71 3.54 -10.33 13.82
CA LEU A 71 2.72 -11.49 14.19
C LEU A 71 3.39 -12.38 15.23
N ARG A 72 4.71 -12.52 15.17
CA ARG A 72 5.49 -13.26 16.17
C ARG A 72 5.43 -12.58 17.53
N ALA A 73 5.53 -11.26 17.60
CA ALA A 73 5.51 -10.51 18.85
C ALA A 73 4.22 -10.73 19.65
N VAL A 74 3.09 -10.97 18.97
CA VAL A 74 1.78 -11.22 19.62
C VAL A 74 1.34 -12.68 19.57
N SER A 75 2.22 -13.61 19.21
CA SER A 75 1.95 -15.05 19.09
C SER A 75 0.74 -15.36 18.19
N ALA A 76 0.54 -14.56 17.14
CA ALA A 76 -0.55 -14.68 16.17
C ALA A 76 -0.07 -15.19 14.79
N ASP A 77 1.19 -15.57 14.67
CA ASP A 77 1.78 -16.07 13.45
C ASP A 77 1.22 -17.46 13.08
N THR A 78 0.89 -17.61 11.81
CA THR A 78 0.56 -18.90 11.20
C THR A 78 1.42 -19.09 9.96
N LEU A 79 1.67 -20.32 9.56
CA LEU A 79 2.46 -20.61 8.38
C LEU A 79 1.91 -19.89 7.14
N GLN A 80 0.58 -19.89 6.95
CA GLN A 80 -0.07 -19.19 5.85
C GLN A 80 0.20 -17.69 5.89
N ARG A 81 -0.01 -17.02 7.04
CA ARG A 81 0.18 -15.55 7.15
C ARG A 81 1.64 -15.16 6.92
N ARG A 82 2.57 -15.98 7.40
CA ARG A 82 3.99 -15.75 7.19
C ARG A 82 4.34 -15.75 5.71
N HIS A 83 3.91 -16.78 4.95
CA HIS A 83 4.12 -16.84 3.50
C HIS A 83 3.47 -15.65 2.78
N GLU A 84 2.21 -15.32 3.11
CA GLU A 84 1.51 -14.17 2.50
C GLU A 84 2.27 -12.85 2.69
N ILE A 85 2.96 -12.66 3.84
CA ILE A 85 3.77 -11.47 4.13
C ILE A 85 5.11 -11.52 3.39
N GLU A 86 5.82 -12.66 3.46
CA GLU A 86 7.13 -12.84 2.82
C GLU A 86 7.07 -12.70 1.30
N ASP A 87 5.98 -13.21 0.69
CA ASP A 87 5.75 -13.18 -0.75
C ASP A 87 5.04 -11.89 -1.22
N HIS A 88 4.73 -10.96 -0.31
CA HIS A 88 3.99 -9.73 -0.60
C HIS A 88 2.66 -9.95 -1.34
N ASP A 89 1.98 -11.03 -1.03
CA ASP A 89 0.79 -11.49 -1.75
C ASP A 89 -0.32 -10.45 -1.85
N PHE A 90 -0.51 -9.62 -0.80
CA PHE A 90 -1.53 -8.58 -0.84
C PHE A 90 -1.23 -7.54 -1.93
N PHE A 91 0.01 -7.07 -2.04
CA PHE A 91 0.45 -6.14 -3.08
C PHE A 91 0.17 -6.72 -4.47
N TYR A 92 0.65 -7.95 -4.74
CA TYR A 92 0.47 -8.58 -6.03
C TYR A 92 -1.00 -8.81 -6.40
N GLU A 93 -1.80 -9.31 -5.47
CA GLU A 93 -3.23 -9.56 -5.71
C GLU A 93 -4.02 -8.27 -5.92
N LEU A 94 -3.69 -7.20 -5.19
CA LEU A 94 -4.33 -5.90 -5.38
C LEU A 94 -4.02 -5.34 -6.77
N PHE A 95 -2.74 -5.24 -7.14
CA PHE A 95 -2.35 -4.67 -8.43
C PHE A 95 -2.84 -5.46 -9.64
N LYS A 96 -2.86 -6.80 -9.59
CA LYS A 96 -3.50 -7.64 -10.63
C LYS A 96 -4.98 -7.28 -10.82
N ARG A 97 -5.69 -6.94 -9.75
CA ARG A 97 -7.10 -6.53 -9.82
C ARG A 97 -7.27 -5.12 -10.37
N LEU A 98 -6.40 -4.21 -9.97
CA LEU A 98 -6.40 -2.84 -10.50
C LEU A 98 -6.14 -2.85 -12.01
N GLU A 99 -5.13 -3.60 -12.46
CA GLU A 99 -4.84 -3.80 -13.87
C GLU A 99 -6.02 -4.42 -14.64
N ARG A 100 -6.56 -5.54 -14.14
CA ARG A 100 -7.70 -6.21 -14.79
C ARG A 100 -8.94 -5.33 -14.92
N ASN A 101 -9.14 -4.41 -13.97
CA ASN A 101 -10.29 -3.51 -13.93
C ASN A 101 -9.98 -2.12 -14.54
N ASP A 102 -8.85 -1.97 -15.25
CA ASP A 102 -8.39 -0.72 -15.90
C ASP A 102 -8.44 0.50 -14.97
N LYS A 103 -8.01 0.32 -13.71
CA LYS A 103 -8.03 1.40 -12.72
C LYS A 103 -6.89 2.38 -12.96
N LYS A 104 -7.21 3.69 -12.93
CA LYS A 104 -6.22 4.76 -13.01
C LYS A 104 -5.43 4.83 -11.73
N ILE A 105 -4.10 4.68 -11.83
CA ILE A 105 -3.18 4.72 -10.70
C ILE A 105 -2.36 6.00 -10.77
N PHE A 106 -2.27 6.74 -9.67
CA PHE A 106 -1.34 7.84 -9.48
C PHE A 106 -0.25 7.38 -8.52
N VAL A 107 1.02 7.52 -8.91
CA VAL A 107 2.17 7.10 -8.10
C VAL A 107 2.81 8.28 -7.44
N ILE A 108 3.10 8.20 -6.13
CA ILE A 108 3.81 9.23 -5.38
C ILE A 108 5.03 8.66 -4.66
N ALA A 109 6.11 9.44 -4.62
CA ALA A 109 7.32 9.12 -3.86
C ALA A 109 8.06 10.41 -3.45
N GLU A 110 9.17 10.28 -2.72
CA GLU A 110 9.94 11.40 -2.16
C GLU A 110 10.83 12.14 -3.16
N SER A 111 11.03 11.60 -4.35
CA SER A 111 11.87 12.21 -5.38
C SER A 111 11.49 11.76 -6.78
N GLN A 112 11.88 12.53 -7.80
CA GLN A 112 11.63 12.15 -9.20
C GLN A 112 12.23 10.78 -9.53
N LYS A 113 13.44 10.49 -9.04
CA LYS A 113 14.08 9.20 -9.23
C LYS A 113 13.26 8.06 -8.59
N ALA A 114 12.80 8.24 -7.37
CA ALA A 114 11.99 7.23 -6.67
C ALA A 114 10.64 6.98 -7.35
N VAL A 115 9.99 8.04 -7.86
CA VAL A 115 8.75 7.91 -8.65
C VAL A 115 8.98 7.13 -9.95
N ASP A 116 10.06 7.43 -10.67
CA ASP A 116 10.39 6.74 -11.93
C ASP A 116 10.75 5.27 -11.69
N GLU A 117 11.50 4.97 -10.61
CA GLU A 117 11.80 3.60 -10.20
C GLU A 117 10.53 2.83 -9.78
N ALA A 118 9.59 3.49 -9.09
CA ALA A 118 8.32 2.88 -8.69
C ALA A 118 7.43 2.58 -9.92
N GLU A 119 7.36 3.50 -10.89
CA GLU A 119 6.66 3.29 -12.15
C GLU A 119 7.26 2.12 -12.94
N GLU A 120 8.58 2.11 -13.13
CA GLU A 120 9.29 1.03 -13.83
C GLU A 120 9.05 -0.33 -13.14
N PHE A 121 9.10 -0.36 -11.82
CA PHE A 121 8.81 -1.55 -11.04
C PHE A 121 7.38 -2.05 -11.25
N LEU A 122 6.38 -1.16 -11.16
CA LEU A 122 4.99 -1.52 -11.37
C LEU A 122 4.73 -2.03 -12.79
N LEU A 123 5.23 -1.32 -13.81
CA LEU A 123 5.05 -1.72 -15.22
C LEU A 123 5.83 -2.98 -15.57
N GLY A 124 6.93 -3.27 -14.87
CA GLY A 124 7.69 -4.51 -15.01
C GLY A 124 6.94 -5.74 -14.47
N LEU A 125 6.01 -5.55 -13.53
CA LEU A 125 5.19 -6.62 -12.95
C LEU A 125 3.78 -6.70 -13.57
N PHE A 126 3.23 -5.56 -13.96
CA PHE A 126 1.86 -5.37 -14.43
C PHE A 126 1.90 -4.52 -15.70
N ASP A 127 2.17 -5.17 -16.83
CA ASP A 127 2.47 -4.52 -18.13
C ASP A 127 1.30 -3.69 -18.69
N ARG A 128 0.08 -3.95 -18.20
CA ARG A 128 -1.12 -3.21 -18.57
C ARG A 128 -1.63 -2.30 -17.46
N ALA A 129 -0.85 -2.09 -16.39
CA ALA A 129 -1.22 -1.17 -15.33
C ALA A 129 -1.34 0.26 -15.88
N ARG A 130 -2.45 0.92 -15.58
CA ARG A 130 -2.76 2.25 -16.07
C ARG A 130 -2.22 3.32 -15.13
N ILE A 131 -0.92 3.65 -15.26
CA ILE A 131 -0.35 4.78 -14.54
C ILE A 131 -0.84 6.07 -15.20
N SER A 132 -1.69 6.82 -14.51
CA SER A 132 -2.35 8.04 -15.03
C SER A 132 -1.66 9.33 -14.61
N GLY A 133 -0.74 9.27 -13.65
CA GLY A 133 0.04 10.40 -13.18
C GLY A 133 1.10 9.98 -12.17
N LYS A 134 2.05 10.88 -11.97
CA LYS A 134 3.15 10.73 -11.01
C LYS A 134 3.36 12.03 -10.27
N GLY A 135 3.75 11.97 -9.01
CA GLY A 135 4.02 13.15 -8.21
C GLY A 135 5.12 12.93 -7.19
N VAL A 136 5.80 14.01 -6.85
CA VAL A 136 6.86 14.03 -5.86
C VAL A 136 6.37 14.79 -4.63
N LEU A 137 6.61 14.23 -3.45
CA LEU A 137 6.44 14.93 -2.18
C LEU A 137 7.83 15.15 -1.57
N ASP A 138 8.27 16.39 -1.56
CA ASP A 138 9.50 16.81 -0.91
C ASP A 138 9.21 17.87 0.17
N ASP A 139 10.26 18.34 0.85
CA ASP A 139 10.14 19.33 1.93
C ASP A 139 10.00 20.78 1.41
N SER A 140 9.80 21.00 0.10
CA SER A 140 9.67 22.34 -0.47
C SER A 140 8.38 23.02 -0.02
N PRO A 141 8.38 24.30 0.28
CA PRO A 141 7.17 25.02 0.65
C PRO A 141 6.08 24.91 -0.43
N GLY A 142 4.89 24.49 -0.03
CA GLY A 142 3.74 24.33 -0.93
C GLY A 142 3.74 23.05 -1.76
N CYS A 143 4.73 22.17 -1.64
CA CYS A 143 4.81 20.92 -2.38
C CYS A 143 3.58 20.04 -2.12
N SER A 144 3.16 19.90 -0.87
CA SER A 144 1.99 19.10 -0.49
C SER A 144 0.70 19.59 -1.14
N GLU A 145 0.44 20.92 -1.13
CA GLU A 145 -0.74 21.50 -1.76
C GLU A 145 -0.71 21.33 -3.29
N ASN A 146 0.46 21.52 -3.90
CA ASN A 146 0.63 21.34 -5.34
C ASN A 146 0.37 19.89 -5.74
N LEU A 147 0.91 18.92 -4.98
CA LEU A 147 0.69 17.50 -5.21
C LEU A 147 -0.79 17.13 -5.09
N VAL A 148 -1.50 17.64 -4.09
CA VAL A 148 -2.96 17.45 -3.95
C VAL A 148 -3.70 17.97 -5.18
N ASN A 149 -3.32 19.16 -5.68
CA ASN A 149 -3.93 19.74 -6.87
C ASN A 149 -3.66 18.89 -8.12
N GLU A 150 -2.42 18.40 -8.32
CA GLU A 150 -2.06 17.51 -9.43
C GLU A 150 -2.86 16.21 -9.40
N ILE A 151 -2.96 15.56 -8.23
CA ILE A 151 -3.76 14.37 -8.03
C ILE A 151 -5.22 14.63 -8.39
N ASN A 152 -5.79 15.73 -7.93
CA ASN A 152 -7.19 16.05 -8.15
C ASN A 152 -7.51 16.40 -9.62
N ILE A 153 -6.55 17.00 -10.35
CA ILE A 153 -6.67 17.23 -11.81
C ILE A 153 -6.75 15.90 -12.56
N VAL A 154 -5.91 14.91 -12.19
CA VAL A 154 -5.91 13.58 -12.81
C VAL A 154 -7.13 12.78 -12.40
N SER A 155 -7.64 12.99 -11.19
CA SER A 155 -8.76 12.24 -10.59
C SER A 155 -8.56 10.72 -10.74
N PRO A 156 -7.55 10.15 -10.10
CA PRO A 156 -7.24 8.72 -10.20
C PRO A 156 -8.25 7.88 -9.42
N ASP A 157 -8.36 6.60 -9.78
CA ASP A 157 -9.08 5.63 -8.93
C ASP A 157 -8.26 5.29 -7.67
N VAL A 158 -6.92 5.24 -7.83
CA VAL A 158 -5.99 4.75 -6.80
C VAL A 158 -4.78 5.66 -6.70
N ILE A 159 -4.38 5.99 -5.48
CA ILE A 159 -3.07 6.55 -5.18
C ILE A 159 -2.21 5.44 -4.58
N ALA A 160 -1.10 5.11 -5.24
CA ALA A 160 -0.08 4.21 -4.76
C ALA A 160 1.08 5.03 -4.19
N SER A 161 1.23 5.00 -2.88
CA SER A 161 2.27 5.77 -2.18
C SER A 161 3.48 4.90 -1.89
N PHE A 162 4.64 5.35 -2.40
CA PHE A 162 5.96 4.81 -2.11
C PHE A 162 6.78 5.78 -1.25
N LEU A 163 6.10 6.67 -0.53
CA LEU A 163 6.74 7.61 0.39
C LEU A 163 7.33 6.85 1.59
N PRO A 164 8.46 7.28 2.13
CA PRO A 164 8.95 6.76 3.39
C PRO A 164 8.08 7.23 4.56
N SER A 165 7.99 6.43 5.63
CA SER A 165 7.50 6.93 6.92
C SER A 165 8.52 7.93 7.52
N PRO A 166 8.07 8.99 8.18
CA PRO A 166 6.69 9.38 8.52
C PRO A 166 5.99 10.25 7.44
N ALA A 167 6.64 10.52 6.29
CA ALA A 167 6.08 11.43 5.28
C ALA A 167 4.76 10.90 4.69
N GLN A 168 4.65 9.59 4.49
CA GLN A 168 3.46 8.93 3.98
C GLN A 168 2.26 9.14 4.89
N GLU A 169 2.40 8.81 6.15
CA GLU A 169 1.33 8.87 7.15
C GLU A 169 0.87 10.31 7.37
N LYS A 170 1.82 11.26 7.47
CA LYS A 170 1.52 12.69 7.64
C LYS A 170 0.83 13.28 6.42
N PHE A 171 1.27 12.93 5.21
CA PHE A 171 0.61 13.40 4.00
C PHE A 171 -0.85 12.91 3.94
N LEU A 172 -1.09 11.63 4.21
CA LEU A 172 -2.45 11.09 4.25
C LEU A 172 -3.29 11.76 5.32
N LEU A 173 -2.78 11.88 6.54
CA LEU A 173 -3.50 12.48 7.67
C LEU A 173 -3.99 13.91 7.35
N HIS A 174 -3.12 14.73 6.76
CA HIS A 174 -3.41 16.14 6.50
C HIS A 174 -4.22 16.39 5.22
N ASN A 175 -4.27 15.43 4.30
CA ASN A 175 -4.86 15.65 2.97
C ASN A 175 -5.97 14.69 2.59
N ARG A 176 -6.26 13.65 3.40
CA ARG A 176 -7.30 12.65 3.09
C ARG A 176 -8.62 13.25 2.60
N GLU A 177 -9.10 14.28 3.30
CA GLU A 177 -10.38 14.95 3.00
C GLU A 177 -10.35 15.80 1.72
N LYS A 178 -9.15 16.12 1.19
CA LYS A 178 -8.95 16.95 0.01
C LYS A 178 -8.70 16.14 -1.25
N LEU A 179 -8.35 14.85 -1.12
CA LEU A 179 -7.97 13.98 -2.22
C LEU A 179 -9.19 13.38 -2.91
N LEU A 180 -9.28 13.54 -4.24
CA LEU A 180 -10.28 12.92 -5.09
C LEU A 180 -9.79 11.55 -5.57
N MET A 181 -10.05 10.52 -4.79
CA MET A 181 -9.65 9.13 -5.06
C MET A 181 -10.67 8.15 -4.51
N ASN A 182 -10.59 6.89 -4.92
CA ASN A 182 -11.38 5.80 -4.32
C ASN A 182 -10.53 4.95 -3.35
N LEU A 183 -9.22 4.83 -3.63
CA LEU A 183 -8.29 4.04 -2.83
C LEU A 183 -6.99 4.79 -2.62
N TRP A 184 -6.56 4.88 -1.37
CA TRP A 184 -5.18 5.12 -0.98
C TRP A 184 -4.53 3.81 -0.59
N TYR A 185 -3.36 3.52 -1.15
CA TYR A 185 -2.54 2.40 -0.73
C TYR A 185 -1.13 2.89 -0.39
N GLY A 186 -0.83 2.97 0.89
CA GLY A 186 0.47 3.29 1.44
C GLY A 186 1.34 2.05 1.50
N ILE A 187 2.27 1.94 0.56
CA ILE A 187 3.19 0.83 0.39
C ILE A 187 4.48 1.09 1.16
N GLY A 188 4.82 2.37 1.30
CA GLY A 188 6.06 2.80 1.92
C GLY A 188 7.26 2.71 0.99
N ASN A 189 8.41 3.09 1.53
CA ASN A 189 9.71 2.92 0.86
C ASN A 189 10.09 1.43 0.86
N ASN A 190 9.55 0.69 -0.08
CA ASN A 190 9.62 -0.76 -0.08
C ASN A 190 10.97 -1.29 -0.53
N LYS A 191 11.71 -1.84 0.42
CA LYS A 191 12.98 -2.56 0.20
C LYS A 191 12.86 -3.76 -0.76
N PHE A 192 11.64 -4.24 -1.07
CA PHE A 192 11.47 -5.34 -2.02
C PHE A 192 11.58 -4.91 -3.49
N MET A 193 11.41 -3.64 -3.83
CA MET A 193 11.60 -3.13 -5.20
C MET A 193 13.04 -3.36 -5.71
N GLY A 194 14.02 -3.37 -4.82
CA GLY A 194 15.42 -3.67 -5.17
C GLY A 194 15.77 -5.15 -5.27
N LYS A 195 14.89 -6.04 -4.84
CA LYS A 195 15.10 -7.49 -4.97
C LYS A 195 14.54 -7.93 -6.31
N LYS A 196 15.42 -8.22 -7.28
CA LYS A 196 15.01 -9.01 -8.44
C LYS A 196 14.52 -10.37 -7.92
N HIS A 197 13.22 -10.49 -7.66
CA HIS A 197 12.63 -11.79 -7.49
C HIS A 197 12.83 -12.52 -8.81
N GLY A 198 13.69 -13.55 -8.80
CA GLY A 198 13.71 -14.51 -9.87
C GLY A 198 12.30 -15.09 -9.93
N PHE A 199 11.53 -14.63 -10.91
CA PHE A 199 10.24 -15.22 -11.24
C PHE A 199 10.47 -16.70 -11.47
N CYS A 200 10.10 -17.54 -10.53
CA CYS A 200 9.92 -18.96 -10.79
C CYS A 200 8.71 -19.09 -11.71
N LEU A 201 8.98 -19.14 -13.01
CA LEU A 201 8.02 -19.52 -14.05
C LEU A 201 7.61 -20.99 -13.85
N LEU A 202 6.85 -21.29 -12.79
CA LEU A 202 6.31 -22.62 -12.51
C LEU A 202 4.79 -22.65 -12.48
N TYR A 203 4.15 -21.87 -13.38
CA TYR A 203 2.72 -22.08 -13.69
C TYR A 203 2.46 -21.90 -15.19
N THR A 204 3.13 -22.73 -16.02
CA THR A 204 2.62 -23.01 -17.36
C THR A 204 2.86 -24.48 -17.64
N SER A 205 1.77 -25.11 -17.99
CA SER A 205 1.59 -26.47 -18.49
C SER A 205 1.35 -27.54 -17.43
N ASP A 206 0.07 -27.91 -17.32
CA ASP A 206 -0.38 -29.22 -17.74
C ASP A 206 -1.88 -29.14 -17.99
N ALA A 207 -2.24 -28.93 -19.24
CA ALA A 207 -3.55 -29.25 -19.79
C ALA A 207 -3.33 -29.66 -21.24
N ALA A 208 -2.84 -30.89 -21.40
CA ALA A 208 -2.97 -31.68 -22.63
C ALA A 208 -2.57 -33.11 -22.33
N ASP A 209 -3.55 -33.92 -21.95
CA ASP A 209 -3.86 -35.25 -22.56
C ASP A 209 -5.16 -35.76 -21.97
#